data_eb531d12009a90b61068820ff0f95ed5
#
_entry.id   eb531d12009a90b61068820ff0f95ed5
#
_cell.length_a   1.000
_cell.length_b   1.000
_cell.length_c   1.000
_cell.angle_alpha   90.00
_cell.angle_beta   90.00
_cell.angle_gamma   90.00
#
_symmetry.space_group_name_H-M   'P 1'
#
loop_
_entity.id
_entity.type
_entity.pdbx_description
1 polymer ?
#
loop_
_entity_poly.entity_id
_entity_poly.type
_entity_poly.pdbx_seq_one_letter_code
_entity_poly.pdbx_strand_id
1 'polypeptide(L)'
;MGAILKQLVGKGEIPIDVRQAFRKGKGEVGGRRPLHADLMRMLKTAIASLPQAPTCTDALDECLPKNLPELLQSPRDIIRESPTTRIFLTGRPHVRGAIQKYFTGAVMIPISPNTDDVKHYLEMKLDRDEEPQAMDDGLRGDIVKIILDKMSDM
;
A
#
# COMPACT_ATOMS: atom_id res chain seq x y z
N MET A 1 -3.13 -10.66 0.55
CA MET A 1 -2.44 -11.69 -0.24
C MET A 1 -3.16 -12.08 -1.53
N GLY A 2 -4.46 -12.39 -1.54
CA GLY A 2 -5.20 -12.74 -2.75
C GLY A 2 -5.18 -11.68 -3.86
N ALA A 3 -5.22 -10.39 -3.51
CA ALA A 3 -5.12 -9.30 -4.47
C ALA A 3 -3.76 -9.25 -5.17
N ILE A 4 -2.67 -9.48 -4.43
CA ILE A 4 -1.30 -9.54 -4.99
C ILE A 4 -1.18 -10.73 -5.94
N LEU A 5 -1.65 -11.91 -5.54
CA LEU A 5 -1.65 -13.09 -6.39
C LEU A 5 -2.44 -12.83 -7.70
N LYS A 6 -3.61 -12.20 -7.60
CA LYS A 6 -4.43 -11.82 -8.77
C LYS A 6 -3.67 -10.89 -9.73
N GLN A 7 -2.94 -9.92 -9.21
CA GLN A 7 -2.16 -8.99 -10.03
C GLN A 7 -0.98 -9.69 -10.73
N LEU A 8 -0.30 -10.61 -10.03
CA LEU A 8 0.82 -11.36 -10.60
C LEU A 8 0.39 -12.30 -11.72
N VAL A 9 -0.72 -13.01 -11.55
CA VAL A 9 -1.22 -13.97 -12.54
C VAL A 9 -2.09 -13.32 -13.64
N GLY A 10 -2.52 -12.08 -13.45
CA GLY A 10 -3.41 -11.38 -14.39
C GLY A 10 -2.75 -10.92 -15.69
N LYS A 11 -1.41 -10.91 -15.75
CA LYS A 11 -0.63 -10.44 -16.91
C LYS A 11 0.08 -11.57 -17.69
N GLY A 12 -0.11 -12.82 -17.30
CA GLY A 12 0.57 -13.95 -17.91
C GLY A 12 -0.26 -15.24 -17.87
N GLU A 13 0.39 -16.38 -18.16
CA GLU A 13 -0.26 -17.67 -18.00
C GLU A 13 -0.53 -17.94 -16.51
N ILE A 14 -1.76 -18.33 -16.21
CA ILE A 14 -2.15 -18.70 -14.84
C ILE A 14 -1.43 -20.00 -14.47
N PRO A 15 -0.59 -20.02 -13.42
CA PRO A 15 0.08 -21.22 -12.95
C PRO A 15 -0.92 -22.36 -12.70
N ILE A 16 -0.50 -23.58 -12.98
CA ILE A 16 -1.34 -24.78 -12.86
C ILE A 16 -1.94 -24.90 -11.46
N ASP A 17 -1.14 -24.62 -10.43
CA ASP A 17 -1.54 -24.69 -9.03
C ASP A 17 -2.69 -23.74 -8.70
N VAL A 18 -2.62 -22.50 -9.22
CA VAL A 18 -3.67 -21.49 -9.05
C VAL A 18 -4.96 -21.93 -9.75
N ARG A 19 -4.83 -22.47 -10.97
CA ARG A 19 -5.96 -22.98 -11.75
C ARG A 19 -6.63 -24.17 -11.05
N GLN A 20 -5.84 -25.10 -10.50
CA GLN A 20 -6.34 -26.26 -9.77
C GLN A 20 -7.05 -25.85 -8.47
N ALA A 21 -6.43 -24.94 -7.69
CA ALA A 21 -7.03 -24.42 -6.45
C ALA A 21 -8.39 -23.74 -6.71
N PHE A 22 -8.49 -22.98 -7.80
CA PHE A 22 -9.73 -22.34 -8.22
C PHE A 22 -10.81 -23.35 -8.62
N ARG A 23 -10.43 -24.39 -9.38
CA ARG A 23 -11.37 -25.46 -9.78
C ARG A 23 -11.87 -26.23 -8.55
N LYS A 24 -10.98 -26.55 -7.60
CA LYS A 24 -11.35 -27.25 -6.37
C LYS A 24 -12.32 -26.40 -5.54
N GLY A 25 -12.07 -25.11 -5.37
CA GLY A 25 -12.95 -24.21 -4.64
C GLY A 25 -14.32 -24.01 -5.29
N LYS A 26 -14.43 -24.10 -6.64
CA LYS A 26 -15.71 -24.07 -7.35
C LYS A 26 -16.52 -25.36 -7.23
N GLY A 27 -15.85 -26.51 -7.10
CA GLY A 27 -16.51 -27.83 -7.00
C GLY A 27 -17.10 -28.11 -5.61
N GLU A 28 -16.73 -27.36 -4.58
CA GLU A 28 -17.29 -27.49 -3.24
C GLU A 28 -18.59 -26.67 -3.13
N VAL A 29 -19.64 -27.28 -2.60
CA VAL A 29 -20.93 -26.62 -2.35
C VAL A 29 -20.72 -25.45 -1.38
N GLY A 30 -20.95 -24.21 -1.86
CA GLY A 30 -20.72 -22.99 -1.09
C GLY A 30 -19.42 -22.23 -1.39
N GLY A 31 -18.56 -22.72 -2.30
CA GLY A 31 -17.39 -21.98 -2.77
C GLY A 31 -16.39 -21.64 -1.66
N ARG A 32 -15.59 -22.59 -1.22
CA ARG A 32 -14.62 -22.35 -0.14
C ARG A 32 -13.50 -21.42 -0.61
N ARG A 33 -13.29 -20.33 0.11
CA ARG A 33 -12.14 -19.44 -0.13
C ARG A 33 -10.84 -20.23 0.17
N PRO A 34 -9.79 -20.06 -0.64
CA PRO A 34 -8.49 -20.65 -0.36
C PRO A 34 -8.00 -20.27 1.04
N LEU A 35 -7.44 -21.21 1.76
CA LEU A 35 -6.82 -20.95 3.05
C LEU A 35 -5.61 -20.01 2.88
N HIS A 36 -5.29 -19.25 3.91
CA HIS A 36 -4.13 -18.34 3.88
C HIS A 36 -2.84 -19.06 3.48
N ALA A 37 -2.62 -20.26 4.00
CA ALA A 37 -1.46 -21.10 3.66
C ALA A 37 -1.40 -21.46 2.17
N ASP A 38 -2.53 -21.78 1.55
CA ASP A 38 -2.61 -22.07 0.11
C ASP A 38 -2.33 -20.83 -0.72
N LEU A 39 -2.89 -19.67 -0.32
CA LEU A 39 -2.60 -18.38 -0.97
C LEU A 39 -1.12 -18.04 -0.90
N MET A 40 -0.48 -18.24 0.24
CA MET A 40 0.95 -17.99 0.42
C MET A 40 1.81 -18.92 -0.44
N ARG A 41 1.47 -20.22 -0.49
CA ARG A 41 2.17 -21.18 -1.34
C ARG A 41 2.07 -20.79 -2.82
N MET A 42 0.87 -20.51 -3.32
CA MET A 42 0.65 -20.08 -4.70
C MET A 42 1.37 -18.77 -5.03
N LEU A 43 1.36 -17.82 -4.09
CA LEU A 43 2.04 -16.54 -4.25
C LEU A 43 3.56 -16.73 -4.34
N LYS A 44 4.15 -17.55 -3.49
CA LYS A 44 5.59 -17.88 -3.53
C LYS A 44 5.97 -18.57 -4.83
N THR A 45 5.18 -19.52 -5.30
CA THR A 45 5.41 -20.19 -6.60
C THR A 45 5.34 -19.19 -7.77
N ALA A 46 4.35 -18.29 -7.76
CA ALA A 46 4.22 -17.28 -8.80
C ALA A 46 5.40 -16.29 -8.78
N ILE A 47 5.85 -15.86 -7.61
CA ILE A 47 7.01 -14.96 -7.45
C ILE A 47 8.29 -15.64 -7.91
N ALA A 48 8.51 -16.91 -7.56
CA ALA A 48 9.71 -17.64 -7.91
C ALA A 48 9.89 -17.83 -9.42
N SER A 49 8.80 -17.76 -10.20
CA SER A 49 8.85 -17.81 -11.67
C SER A 49 9.22 -16.47 -12.33
N LEU A 50 9.32 -15.39 -11.55
CA LEU A 50 9.62 -14.05 -12.06
C LEU A 50 11.08 -13.68 -11.83
N PRO A 51 11.75 -13.05 -12.79
CA PRO A 51 13.13 -12.57 -12.62
C PRO A 51 13.22 -11.47 -11.56
N GLN A 52 12.16 -10.67 -11.41
CA GLN A 52 11.97 -9.67 -10.37
C GLN A 52 10.49 -9.56 -10.03
N ALA A 53 10.19 -9.41 -8.74
CA ALA A 53 8.82 -9.25 -8.25
C ALA A 53 8.71 -8.03 -7.31
N PRO A 54 8.72 -6.79 -7.86
CA PRO A 54 8.47 -5.62 -7.05
C PRO A 54 7.01 -5.63 -6.57
N THR A 55 6.83 -5.47 -5.26
CA THR A 55 5.50 -5.43 -4.63
C THR A 55 5.37 -4.16 -3.81
N CYS A 56 4.27 -3.44 -4.00
CA CYS A 56 3.93 -2.28 -3.21
C CYS A 56 2.70 -2.58 -2.34
N THR A 57 2.79 -2.24 -1.06
CA THR A 57 1.65 -2.22 -0.15
C THR A 57 1.53 -0.82 0.40
N ASP A 58 0.43 -0.17 0.03
CA ASP A 58 0.15 1.21 0.39
C ASP A 58 -0.73 1.30 1.63
N ALA A 59 -0.63 2.42 2.35
CA ALA A 59 -1.50 2.80 3.45
C ALA A 59 -1.58 1.75 4.58
N LEU A 60 -0.44 1.26 5.07
CA LEU A 60 -0.39 0.28 6.17
C LEU A 60 -1.05 0.79 7.46
N ASP A 61 -1.14 2.09 7.64
CA ASP A 61 -1.79 2.75 8.76
C ASP A 61 -3.32 2.60 8.77
N GLU A 62 -3.92 2.26 7.64
CA GLU A 62 -5.35 1.95 7.55
C GLU A 62 -5.67 0.52 8.02
N CYS A 63 -4.64 -0.31 8.21
CA CYS A 63 -4.81 -1.64 8.73
C CYS A 63 -5.12 -1.61 10.23
N LEU A 64 -6.12 -2.38 10.66
CA LEU A 64 -6.39 -2.53 12.09
C LEU A 64 -5.13 -3.00 12.83
N PRO A 65 -4.76 -2.39 13.97
CA PRO A 65 -3.52 -2.72 14.69
C PRO A 65 -3.36 -4.21 15.00
N LYS A 66 -4.46 -4.91 15.29
CA LYS A 66 -4.46 -6.36 15.57
C LYS A 66 -4.09 -7.22 14.36
N ASN A 67 -4.30 -6.72 13.13
CA ASN A 67 -4.04 -7.45 11.88
C ASN A 67 -2.67 -7.08 11.27
N LEU A 68 -2.07 -5.98 11.69
CA LEU A 68 -0.81 -5.49 11.15
C LEU A 68 0.34 -6.51 11.31
N PRO A 69 0.50 -7.22 12.46
CA PRO A 69 1.51 -8.26 12.60
C PRO A 69 1.40 -9.37 11.55
N GLU A 70 0.20 -9.90 11.32
CA GLU A 70 -0.04 -10.95 10.32
C GLU A 70 0.21 -10.43 8.90
N LEU A 71 -0.21 -9.19 8.62
CA LEU A 71 0.02 -8.54 7.34
C LEU A 71 1.51 -8.35 7.03
N LEU A 72 2.33 -7.99 8.03
CA LEU A 72 3.78 -7.78 7.86
C LEU A 72 4.57 -9.09 7.83
N GLN A 73 4.10 -10.14 8.51
CA GLN A 73 4.75 -11.43 8.51
C GLN A 73 4.82 -12.05 7.11
N SER A 74 3.74 -11.97 6.35
CA SER A 74 3.65 -12.56 5.01
C SER A 74 4.68 -12.01 4.01
N PRO A 75 4.83 -10.68 3.82
CA PRO A 75 5.88 -10.12 2.96
C PRO A 75 7.29 -10.42 3.50
N ARG A 76 7.49 -10.46 4.81
CA ARG A 76 8.78 -10.86 5.41
C ARG A 76 9.17 -12.27 4.99
N ASP A 77 8.24 -13.22 5.04
CA ASP A 77 8.50 -14.62 4.66
C ASP A 77 8.78 -14.71 3.15
N ILE A 78 8.12 -13.90 2.33
CA ILE A 78 8.38 -13.82 0.88
C ILE A 78 9.80 -13.32 0.61
N ILE A 79 10.23 -12.22 1.23
CA ILE A 79 11.60 -11.67 1.05
C ILE A 79 12.65 -12.70 1.44
N ARG A 80 12.44 -13.40 2.56
CA ARG A 80 13.39 -14.40 3.04
C ARG A 80 13.58 -15.55 2.06
N GLU A 81 12.52 -15.96 1.36
CA GLU A 81 12.53 -17.09 0.45
C GLU A 81 12.80 -16.71 -1.02
N SER A 82 12.61 -15.42 -1.37
CA SER A 82 12.76 -14.92 -2.73
C SER A 82 13.65 -13.67 -2.78
N PRO A 83 14.96 -13.83 -2.93
CA PRO A 83 15.93 -12.71 -2.92
C PRO A 83 15.71 -11.67 -4.02
N THR A 84 15.02 -12.05 -5.10
CA THR A 84 14.67 -11.17 -6.22
C THR A 84 13.47 -10.28 -5.96
N THR A 85 12.76 -10.53 -4.85
CA THR A 85 11.61 -9.72 -4.45
C THR A 85 12.07 -8.39 -3.85
N ARG A 86 11.41 -7.32 -4.24
CA ARG A 86 11.54 -6.00 -3.63
C ARG A 86 10.18 -5.58 -3.10
N ILE A 87 10.14 -5.16 -1.83
CA ILE A 87 8.88 -4.73 -1.19
C ILE A 87 9.00 -3.26 -0.84
N PHE A 88 8.02 -2.51 -1.27
CA PHE A 88 7.83 -1.11 -0.94
C PHE A 88 6.57 -0.99 -0.07
N LEU A 89 6.72 -0.40 1.10
CA LEU A 89 5.63 -0.23 2.07
C LEU A 89 5.45 1.25 2.34
N THR A 90 4.22 1.74 2.31
CA THR A 90 3.90 3.10 2.72
C THR A 90 2.99 3.09 3.94
N GLY A 91 3.00 4.17 4.68
CA GLY A 91 2.15 4.36 5.84
C GLY A 91 2.55 5.58 6.65
N ARG A 92 1.68 6.03 7.53
CA ARG A 92 1.94 7.16 8.41
C ARG A 92 3.03 6.84 9.45
N PRO A 93 3.67 7.85 10.06
CA PRO A 93 4.80 7.67 10.97
C PRO A 93 4.54 6.69 12.14
N HIS A 94 3.32 6.59 12.64
CA HIS A 94 2.99 5.72 13.78
C HIS A 94 3.17 4.22 13.52
N VAL A 95 3.12 3.76 12.26
CA VAL A 95 3.38 2.34 11.92
C VAL A 95 4.87 2.02 11.77
N ARG A 96 5.75 3.02 11.82
CA ARG A 96 7.20 2.88 11.64
C ARG A 96 7.81 1.81 12.55
N GLY A 97 7.47 1.84 13.85
CA GLY A 97 8.01 0.89 14.83
C GLY A 97 7.63 -0.56 14.51
N ALA A 98 6.40 -0.79 14.05
CA ALA A 98 5.97 -2.10 13.61
C ALA A 98 6.77 -2.57 12.39
N ILE A 99 6.93 -1.71 11.37
CA ILE A 99 7.70 -2.04 10.16
C ILE A 99 9.15 -2.38 10.51
N GLN A 100 9.82 -1.57 11.32
CA GLN A 100 11.22 -1.81 11.72
C GLN A 100 11.42 -3.13 12.47
N LYS A 101 10.43 -3.56 13.26
CA LYS A 101 10.45 -4.84 13.97
C LYS A 101 10.44 -6.03 13.01
N TYR A 102 9.70 -5.95 11.91
CA TYR A 102 9.56 -7.05 10.93
C TYR A 102 10.64 -7.01 9.85
N PHE A 103 11.12 -5.82 9.50
CA PHE A 103 12.07 -5.59 8.41
C PHE A 103 13.31 -4.87 8.93
N THR A 104 14.13 -5.60 9.71
CA THR A 104 15.41 -5.08 10.20
C THR A 104 16.31 -4.72 9.02
N GLY A 105 16.82 -3.48 8.99
CA GLY A 105 17.68 -2.99 7.91
C GLY A 105 16.91 -2.45 6.69
N ALA A 106 15.58 -2.34 6.75
CA ALA A 106 14.83 -1.66 5.70
C ALA A 106 15.22 -0.18 5.62
N VAL A 107 15.37 0.31 4.39
CA VAL A 107 15.58 1.74 4.13
C VAL A 107 14.28 2.48 4.39
N MET A 108 14.31 3.45 5.30
CA MET A 108 13.17 4.29 5.63
C MET A 108 13.34 5.64 4.94
N ILE A 109 12.38 5.98 4.10
CA ILE A 109 12.38 7.26 3.37
C ILE A 109 11.25 8.11 3.96
N PRO A 110 11.56 9.12 4.79
CA PRO A 110 10.54 10.05 5.27
C PRO A 110 10.10 10.93 4.10
N ILE A 111 8.78 11.06 3.95
CA ILE A 111 8.18 11.97 2.98
C ILE A 111 7.47 13.04 3.78
N SER A 112 7.96 14.26 3.67
CA SER A 112 7.32 15.46 4.23
C SER A 112 6.77 16.30 3.10
N PRO A 113 5.59 16.91 3.27
CA PRO A 113 5.07 17.83 2.28
C PRO A 113 6.03 19.02 2.13
N ASN A 114 6.28 19.42 0.88
CA ASN A 114 7.01 20.64 0.59
C ASN A 114 6.05 21.84 0.73
N THR A 115 6.44 22.82 1.53
CA THR A 115 5.62 24.01 1.78
C THR A 115 5.24 24.76 0.49
N ASP A 116 6.19 24.87 -0.45
CA ASP A 116 5.94 25.55 -1.73
C ASP A 116 4.95 24.77 -2.61
N ASP A 117 5.07 23.43 -2.64
CA ASP A 117 4.16 22.59 -3.41
C ASP A 117 2.73 22.66 -2.84
N VAL A 118 2.59 22.65 -1.52
CA VAL A 118 1.28 22.78 -0.87
C VAL A 118 0.69 24.17 -1.09
N LYS A 119 1.50 25.22 -0.99
CA LYS A 119 1.07 26.58 -1.28
C LYS A 119 0.55 26.71 -2.72
N HIS A 120 1.33 26.24 -3.67
CA HIS A 120 0.93 26.24 -5.09
C HIS A 120 -0.34 25.44 -5.34
N TYR A 121 -0.48 24.27 -4.70
CA TYR A 121 -1.69 23.46 -4.78
C TYR A 121 -2.91 24.20 -4.23
N LEU A 122 -2.77 24.86 -3.09
CA LEU A 122 -3.84 25.63 -2.46
C LEU A 122 -4.26 26.80 -3.37
N GLU A 123 -3.30 27.57 -3.88
CA GLU A 123 -3.57 28.67 -4.81
C GLU A 123 -4.33 28.17 -6.04
N MET A 124 -3.87 27.08 -6.66
CA MET A 124 -4.54 26.47 -7.80
C MET A 124 -5.96 26.01 -7.47
N LYS A 125 -6.21 25.48 -6.27
CA LYS A 125 -7.54 25.04 -5.83
C LYS A 125 -8.46 26.23 -5.57
N LEU A 126 -7.97 27.26 -4.93
CA LEU A 126 -8.73 28.49 -4.64
C LEU A 126 -9.07 29.27 -5.92
N ASP A 127 -8.19 29.22 -6.95
CA ASP A 127 -8.46 29.82 -8.27
C ASP A 127 -9.56 29.11 -9.06
N ARG A 128 -9.80 27.83 -8.75
CA ARG A 128 -10.82 26.99 -9.40
C ARG A 128 -12.13 26.91 -8.59
N ASP A 129 -12.28 27.74 -7.57
CA ASP A 129 -13.52 27.79 -6.81
C ASP A 129 -14.69 28.23 -7.69
N GLU A 130 -15.80 27.52 -7.56
CA GLU A 130 -17.01 27.79 -8.34
C GLU A 130 -17.73 29.06 -7.84
N GLU A 131 -17.43 29.52 -6.62
CA GLU A 131 -17.98 30.73 -6.02
C GLU A 131 -16.90 31.75 -5.64
N PRO A 132 -16.12 32.29 -6.58
CA PRO A 132 -15.00 33.21 -6.29
C PRO A 132 -15.46 34.51 -5.62
N GLN A 133 -16.74 34.87 -5.72
CA GLN A 133 -17.30 36.07 -5.10
C GLN A 133 -17.53 35.92 -3.59
N ALA A 134 -17.59 34.67 -3.08
CA ALA A 134 -17.71 34.38 -1.65
C ALA A 134 -16.36 34.43 -0.92
N MET A 135 -15.26 34.50 -1.68
CA MET A 135 -13.90 34.42 -1.16
C MET A 135 -13.15 35.73 -1.44
N ASP A 136 -13.03 36.57 -0.43
CA ASP A 136 -12.16 37.75 -0.52
C ASP A 136 -10.68 37.39 -0.33
N ASP A 137 -9.80 38.31 -0.69
CA ASP A 137 -8.34 38.10 -0.60
C ASP A 137 -7.87 37.85 0.85
N GLY A 138 -8.57 38.40 1.85
CA GLY A 138 -8.29 38.20 3.27
C GLY A 138 -8.54 36.76 3.69
N LEU A 139 -9.74 36.23 3.40
CA LEU A 139 -10.11 34.83 3.70
C LEU A 139 -9.19 33.85 2.96
N ARG A 140 -8.86 34.15 1.70
CA ARG A 140 -7.92 33.35 0.92
C ARG A 140 -6.53 33.29 1.57
N GLY A 141 -6.01 34.41 2.02
CA GLY A 141 -4.74 34.48 2.73
C GLY A 141 -4.76 33.71 4.05
N ASP A 142 -5.85 33.82 4.81
CA ASP A 142 -6.03 33.11 6.06
C ASP A 142 -6.10 31.58 5.88
N ILE A 143 -6.80 31.09 4.87
CA ILE A 143 -6.86 29.66 4.55
C ILE A 143 -5.47 29.11 4.27
N VAL A 144 -4.71 29.77 3.36
CA VAL A 144 -3.34 29.35 3.03
C VAL A 144 -2.47 29.34 4.26
N LYS A 145 -2.48 30.41 5.05
CA LYS A 145 -1.69 30.54 6.29
C LYS A 145 -2.01 29.43 7.30
N ILE A 146 -3.29 29.22 7.63
CA ILE A 146 -3.70 28.22 8.62
C ILE A 146 -3.29 26.80 8.19
N ILE A 147 -3.39 26.47 6.91
CA ILE A 147 -3.00 25.15 6.42
C ILE A 147 -1.49 24.97 6.51
N LEU A 148 -0.70 25.97 6.09
CA LEU A 148 0.76 25.91 6.17
C LEU A 148 1.26 25.85 7.60
N ASP A 149 0.65 26.60 8.53
CA ASP A 149 0.99 26.56 9.96
C ASP A 149 0.74 25.15 10.55
N LYS A 150 -0.40 24.53 10.20
CA LYS A 150 -0.72 23.17 10.67
C LYS A 150 0.14 22.08 10.05
N MET A 151 0.71 22.29 8.86
CA MET A 151 1.64 21.34 8.26
C MET A 151 2.96 21.24 9.02
N SER A 152 3.43 22.35 9.62
CA SER A 152 4.66 22.36 10.42
C SER A 152 4.57 21.54 11.71
N ASP A 153 3.33 21.23 12.15
CA ASP A 153 3.07 20.46 13.36
C ASP A 153 2.86 18.95 13.12
N MET A 154 2.89 18.49 11.85
CA MET A 154 2.73 17.07 11.46
C MET A 154 4.07 16.39 11.18
#